data_048308d2b2a29e963f72c23d22777b8e
#
_entry.id   048308d2b2a29e963f72c23d22777b8e
#
_cell.length_a   1.000
_cell.length_b   1.000
_cell.length_c   1.000
_cell.angle_alpha   90.00
_cell.angle_beta   90.00
_cell.angle_gamma   90.00
#
_symmetry.space_group_name_H-M   'P 1'
#
loop_
_entity.id
_entity.type
_entity.pdbx_description
1 polymer ?
#
loop_
_entity_poly.entity_id
_entity_poly.type
_entity_poly.pdbx_seq_one_letter_code
_entity_poly.pdbx_strand_id
1 'polypeptide(L)'
;RLQILSHKKSRFVFMKRIEIIKKAFLVLLVLPFLNTGCKSSSEEDFPSYIDAKKLRIFAREEVSTSFLNNVGEAYEEMFNDNSNIDSTMRSRYLSTSQDEYVYQRVGVDGMANNSNFDSGEPPLPYHGNVTDYIWEKNSADDGQIGEVIEHLLHTVTNVVFYLAYPNDWDYNDSYSAISLAMHEAIDKGIYDVSSYDDLKDDNDLYNKITTQEYAYWLILAEWNYFGITDKSMDGMSGNEEFIIGTPEEIDAQLPLGHQLYKDYVEKVLSIPNKQKIVSLF
;
A
#
# COMPACT_ATOMS: atom_id res chain seq x y z
N ARG A 1 -14.11 -8.03 18.99
CA ARG A 1 -15.33 -8.09 18.14
C ARG A 1 -15.75 -6.71 17.57
N LEU A 2 -15.50 -5.59 18.24
CA LEU A 2 -15.86 -4.24 17.75
C LEU A 2 -14.78 -3.62 16.85
N GLN A 3 -13.51 -3.96 17.03
CA GLN A 3 -12.39 -3.48 16.19
C GLN A 3 -12.33 -4.18 14.83
N ILE A 4 -12.63 -5.45 14.76
CA ILE A 4 -12.78 -6.21 13.51
C ILE A 4 -13.87 -5.59 12.60
N LEU A 5 -14.90 -5.02 13.21
CA LEU A 5 -15.94 -4.27 12.51
C LEU A 5 -15.46 -2.90 11.98
N SER A 6 -14.43 -2.31 12.57
CA SER A 6 -13.82 -1.05 12.11
C SER A 6 -12.96 -1.29 10.86
N HIS A 7 -12.11 -2.31 10.85
CA HIS A 7 -11.32 -2.69 9.67
C HIS A 7 -12.21 -3.15 8.50
N LYS A 8 -13.22 -3.99 8.78
CA LYS A 8 -14.25 -4.33 7.77
C LYS A 8 -15.05 -3.11 7.29
N LYS A 9 -15.27 -2.10 8.14
CA LYS A 9 -15.94 -0.85 7.73
C LYS A 9 -15.05 0.01 6.83
N SER A 10 -13.75 0.10 7.07
CA SER A 10 -12.81 0.81 6.20
C SER A 10 -12.70 0.13 4.83
N ARG A 11 -12.56 -1.19 4.80
CA ARG A 11 -12.55 -1.99 3.56
C ARG A 11 -13.89 -1.97 2.82
N PHE A 12 -15.02 -2.02 3.53
CA PHE A 12 -16.35 -1.93 2.93
C PHE A 12 -16.62 -0.54 2.33
N VAL A 13 -16.03 0.50 2.87
CA VAL A 13 -16.08 1.86 2.30
C VAL A 13 -15.23 1.94 1.03
N PHE A 14 -14.05 1.33 1.01
CA PHE A 14 -13.21 1.23 -0.19
C PHE A 14 -13.93 0.51 -1.34
N MET A 15 -14.54 -0.64 -1.07
CA MET A 15 -15.28 -1.43 -2.07
C MET A 15 -16.54 -0.72 -2.61
N LYS A 16 -17.30 -0.02 -1.76
CA LYS A 16 -18.41 0.83 -2.23
C LYS A 16 -17.98 2.00 -3.12
N ARG A 17 -16.73 2.48 -2.98
CA ARG A 17 -16.18 3.56 -3.79
C ARG A 17 -15.83 3.12 -5.20
N ILE A 18 -15.38 1.89 -5.39
CA ILE A 18 -15.15 1.30 -6.72
C ILE A 18 -16.44 1.26 -7.54
N GLU A 19 -17.59 0.94 -6.93
CA GLU A 19 -18.88 1.01 -7.61
C GLU A 19 -19.28 2.42 -8.06
N ILE A 20 -18.91 3.45 -7.29
CA ILE A 20 -19.18 4.84 -7.64
C ILE A 20 -18.32 5.28 -8.83
N ILE A 21 -17.05 4.84 -8.87
CA ILE A 21 -16.15 5.12 -10.00
C ILE A 21 -16.66 4.45 -11.29
N LYS A 22 -17.11 3.20 -11.22
CA LYS A 22 -17.71 2.51 -12.39
C LYS A 22 -18.95 3.23 -12.94
N LYS A 23 -19.78 3.83 -12.09
CA LYS A 23 -20.99 4.58 -12.51
C LYS A 23 -20.67 5.98 -13.04
N ALA A 24 -19.59 6.61 -12.61
CA ALA A 24 -19.17 7.91 -13.10
C ALA A 24 -18.52 7.84 -14.49
N PHE A 25 -17.88 6.74 -14.85
CA PHE A 25 -17.24 6.57 -16.17
C PHE A 25 -18.21 6.33 -17.34
N LEU A 26 -19.46 5.94 -17.07
CA LEU A 26 -20.44 5.60 -18.11
C LEU A 26 -21.30 6.79 -18.56
N VAL A 27 -21.18 7.99 -17.99
CA VAL A 27 -22.04 9.13 -18.29
C VAL A 27 -21.33 10.27 -19.05
N LEU A 28 -20.03 10.16 -19.34
CA LEU A 28 -19.25 11.26 -19.95
C LEU A 28 -18.97 11.07 -21.45
N LEU A 29 -19.95 10.66 -22.23
CA LEU A 29 -19.91 10.75 -23.70
C LEU A 29 -21.17 11.49 -24.17
N VAL A 30 -20.98 12.75 -24.48
CA VAL A 30 -21.79 13.72 -25.23
C VAL A 30 -22.12 14.99 -24.42
N LEU A 31 -21.30 16.01 -24.54
CA LEU A 31 -21.75 17.42 -24.58
C LEU A 31 -20.67 18.33 -25.18
N PRO A 32 -21.03 19.39 -25.91
CA PRO A 32 -20.13 20.16 -26.76
C PRO A 32 -19.33 21.24 -25.99
N PHE A 33 -18.18 21.55 -26.56
CA PHE A 33 -17.24 22.59 -26.16
C PHE A 33 -17.88 23.89 -25.74
N LEU A 34 -17.74 24.28 -24.48
CA LEU A 34 -17.70 25.67 -24.05
C LEU A 34 -16.35 25.89 -23.36
N ASN A 35 -15.52 26.72 -23.98
CA ASN A 35 -14.26 27.21 -23.46
C ASN A 35 -14.51 28.04 -22.19
N THR A 36 -14.43 27.41 -21.02
CA THR A 36 -14.19 28.08 -19.75
C THR A 36 -12.83 27.59 -19.27
N GLY A 37 -11.88 28.50 -19.10
CA GLY A 37 -10.52 28.16 -18.71
C GLY A 37 -10.48 27.27 -17.46
N CYS A 38 -10.04 26.03 -17.64
CA CYS A 38 -9.67 25.16 -16.54
C CYS A 38 -8.46 25.79 -15.84
N LYS A 39 -8.63 26.33 -14.66
CA LYS A 39 -7.54 26.38 -13.67
C LYS A 39 -7.10 24.96 -13.42
N SER A 40 -5.80 24.68 -13.51
CA SER A 40 -5.26 23.38 -13.12
C SER A 40 -5.48 23.21 -11.62
N SER A 41 -6.39 22.32 -11.24
CA SER A 41 -6.77 22.05 -9.86
C SER A 41 -5.65 21.36 -9.04
N SER A 42 -4.57 20.96 -9.67
CA SER A 42 -3.59 20.03 -9.09
C SER A 42 -2.69 20.62 -7.99
N GLU A 43 -2.37 21.92 -8.03
CA GLU A 43 -1.58 22.57 -6.97
C GLU A 43 -2.43 22.98 -5.76
N GLU A 44 -3.74 23.17 -5.94
CA GLU A 44 -4.66 23.46 -4.84
C GLU A 44 -4.98 22.22 -4.01
N ASP A 45 -4.93 21.01 -4.62
CA ASP A 45 -5.26 19.76 -3.95
C ASP A 45 -4.13 19.24 -3.05
N PHE A 46 -2.86 19.52 -3.39
CA PHE A 46 -1.67 19.05 -2.66
C PHE A 46 -0.70 20.21 -2.42
N PRO A 47 -0.98 21.09 -1.45
CA PRO A 47 -0.17 22.28 -1.18
C PRO A 47 1.19 21.97 -0.56
N SER A 48 1.41 20.77 -0.07
CA SER A 48 2.66 20.35 0.56
C SER A 48 3.11 18.96 0.15
N TYR A 49 4.42 18.72 0.20
CA TYR A 49 5.03 17.41 -0.02
C TYR A 49 6.37 17.31 0.68
N ILE A 50 6.85 16.09 0.84
CA ILE A 50 8.24 15.75 1.20
C ILE A 50 8.79 14.71 0.24
N ASP A 51 10.11 14.63 0.14
CA ASP A 51 10.82 13.57 -0.58
C ASP A 51 11.55 12.66 0.42
N ALA A 52 11.28 11.36 0.36
CA ALA A 52 11.90 10.34 1.19
C ALA A 52 12.39 9.19 0.28
N LYS A 53 13.70 8.86 0.30
CA LYS A 53 14.28 7.75 -0.50
C LYS A 53 13.76 7.69 -1.96
N LYS A 54 13.69 8.85 -2.65
CA LYS A 54 13.20 8.99 -4.04
C LYS A 54 11.70 8.79 -4.24
N LEU A 55 10.94 8.55 -3.21
CA LEU A 55 9.48 8.63 -3.21
C LEU A 55 9.07 10.07 -2.86
N ARG A 56 8.12 10.65 -3.60
CA ARG A 56 7.46 11.88 -3.21
C ARG A 56 6.16 11.60 -2.49
N ILE A 57 5.96 12.23 -1.33
CA ILE A 57 4.77 12.07 -0.50
C ILE A 57 4.03 13.39 -0.49
N PHE A 58 2.88 13.43 -1.16
CA PHE A 58 2.03 14.60 -1.25
C PHE A 58 0.96 14.59 -0.15
N ALA A 59 0.70 15.76 0.44
CA ALA A 59 -0.29 15.91 1.49
C ALA A 59 -1.38 16.92 1.12
N ARG A 60 -2.62 16.59 1.48
CA ARG A 60 -3.75 17.51 1.48
C ARG A 60 -3.54 18.62 2.51
N GLU A 61 -4.26 19.76 2.34
CA GLU A 61 -4.11 20.95 3.19
C GLU A 61 -4.33 20.67 4.67
N GLU A 62 -5.23 19.75 5.02
CA GLU A 62 -5.64 19.44 6.39
C GLU A 62 -4.64 18.56 7.13
N VAL A 63 -3.71 17.92 6.41
CA VAL A 63 -2.71 17.00 7.00
C VAL A 63 -1.72 17.78 7.85
N SER A 64 -1.48 17.31 9.07
CA SER A 64 -0.49 17.93 9.93
C SER A 64 0.93 17.75 9.38
N THR A 65 1.75 18.81 9.47
CA THR A 65 3.16 18.75 9.05
C THR A 65 3.94 17.67 9.80
N SER A 66 3.61 17.41 11.07
CA SER A 66 4.23 16.35 11.86
C SER A 66 3.89 14.97 11.28
N PHE A 67 2.65 14.72 10.93
CA PHE A 67 2.25 13.44 10.36
C PHE A 67 2.91 13.20 9.00
N LEU A 68 2.91 14.19 8.11
CA LEU A 68 3.60 14.09 6.83
C LEU A 68 5.09 13.72 6.99
N ASN A 69 5.79 14.39 7.91
CA ASN A 69 7.19 14.09 8.22
C ASN A 69 7.35 12.68 8.80
N ASN A 70 6.48 12.26 9.70
CA ASN A 70 6.51 10.93 10.31
C ASN A 70 6.30 9.81 9.27
N VAL A 71 5.41 10.01 8.29
CA VAL A 71 5.25 9.08 7.17
C VAL A 71 6.54 8.97 6.35
N GLY A 72 7.21 10.10 6.07
CA GLY A 72 8.50 10.10 5.39
C GLY A 72 9.58 9.38 6.18
N GLU A 73 9.69 9.63 7.49
CA GLU A 73 10.64 8.94 8.36
C GLU A 73 10.35 7.43 8.45
N ALA A 74 9.08 7.03 8.52
CA ALA A 74 8.70 5.62 8.50
C ALA A 74 9.13 4.93 7.20
N TYR A 75 8.97 5.60 6.05
CA TYR A 75 9.47 5.10 4.77
C TYR A 75 10.99 5.01 4.75
N GLU A 76 11.71 6.01 5.26
CA GLU A 76 13.18 6.00 5.33
C GLU A 76 13.73 4.87 6.20
N GLU A 77 13.04 4.52 7.29
CA GLU A 77 13.39 3.39 8.16
C GLU A 77 13.39 2.04 7.42
N MET A 78 12.62 1.90 6.34
CA MET A 78 12.64 0.70 5.49
C MET A 78 13.92 0.58 4.64
N PHE A 79 14.81 1.59 4.65
CA PHE A 79 16.02 1.60 3.82
C PHE A 79 17.32 1.70 4.62
N ASN A 80 17.31 1.29 5.88
CA ASN A 80 18.53 1.16 6.67
C ASN A 80 19.49 0.13 6.05
N ASP A 81 20.79 0.34 6.22
CA ASP A 81 21.79 -0.60 5.69
C ASP A 81 21.92 -1.84 6.58
N ASN A 82 22.01 -2.99 5.94
CA ASN A 82 22.34 -4.26 6.58
C ASN A 82 23.05 -5.20 5.58
N SER A 83 23.51 -6.36 6.06
CA SER A 83 24.28 -7.31 5.26
C SER A 83 23.49 -8.02 4.14
N ASN A 84 22.16 -7.98 4.17
CA ASN A 84 21.31 -8.68 3.19
C ASN A 84 21.02 -7.81 1.97
N ILE A 85 21.25 -6.50 2.09
CA ILE A 85 20.94 -5.55 1.03
C ILE A 85 21.84 -5.78 -0.20
N ASP A 86 21.21 -5.92 -1.36
CA ASP A 86 21.88 -5.87 -2.64
C ASP A 86 21.84 -4.44 -3.19
N SER A 87 23.01 -3.82 -3.27
CA SER A 87 23.13 -2.42 -3.69
C SER A 87 22.63 -2.16 -5.11
N THR A 88 22.74 -3.15 -6.01
CA THR A 88 22.27 -3.05 -7.40
C THR A 88 20.75 -3.08 -7.44
N MET A 89 20.14 -4.02 -6.72
CA MET A 89 18.68 -4.12 -6.64
C MET A 89 18.06 -2.89 -5.97
N ARG A 90 18.63 -2.44 -4.84
CA ARG A 90 18.17 -1.24 -4.16
C ARG A 90 18.32 0.01 -5.05
N SER A 91 19.43 0.15 -5.76
CA SER A 91 19.63 1.26 -6.70
C SER A 91 18.61 1.23 -7.83
N ARG A 92 18.30 0.04 -8.38
CA ARG A 92 17.26 -0.13 -9.41
C ARG A 92 15.89 0.28 -8.86
N TYR A 93 15.52 -0.18 -7.67
CA TYR A 93 14.28 0.21 -7.00
C TYR A 93 14.16 1.73 -6.86
N LEU A 94 15.20 2.37 -6.29
CA LEU A 94 15.21 3.83 -6.05
C LEU A 94 15.18 4.64 -7.36
N SER A 95 15.90 4.20 -8.40
CA SER A 95 15.86 4.87 -9.70
C SER A 95 14.50 4.70 -10.37
N THR A 96 13.89 3.51 -10.33
CA THR A 96 12.54 3.30 -10.85
C THR A 96 11.53 4.19 -10.14
N SER A 97 11.56 4.26 -8.81
CA SER A 97 10.67 5.15 -8.05
C SER A 97 10.78 6.61 -8.49
N GLN A 98 12.00 7.10 -8.75
CA GLN A 98 12.24 8.46 -9.21
C GLN A 98 11.86 8.69 -10.66
N ASP A 99 12.30 7.81 -11.56
CA ASP A 99 12.21 7.99 -13.01
C ASP A 99 10.77 7.80 -13.53
N GLU A 100 10.00 6.95 -12.85
CA GLU A 100 8.58 6.70 -13.11
C GLU A 100 7.65 7.61 -12.29
N TYR A 101 8.21 8.59 -11.56
CA TYR A 101 7.46 9.56 -10.77
C TYR A 101 6.47 8.90 -9.80
N VAL A 102 6.91 7.84 -9.12
CA VAL A 102 6.07 7.17 -8.11
C VAL A 102 5.85 8.11 -6.93
N TYR A 103 4.62 8.14 -6.43
CA TYR A 103 4.25 9.01 -5.32
C TYR A 103 3.27 8.33 -4.37
N GLN A 104 3.20 8.87 -3.16
CA GLN A 104 2.23 8.53 -2.14
C GLN A 104 1.36 9.74 -1.85
N ARG A 105 0.09 9.53 -1.50
CA ARG A 105 -0.83 10.57 -1.06
C ARG A 105 -1.17 10.42 0.41
N VAL A 106 -1.26 11.54 1.13
CA VAL A 106 -1.65 11.59 2.54
C VAL A 106 -2.87 12.50 2.69
N GLY A 107 -3.86 12.04 3.44
CA GLY A 107 -5.09 12.77 3.76
C GLY A 107 -5.46 12.63 5.24
N VAL A 108 -6.58 13.23 5.65
CA VAL A 108 -7.12 13.12 7.02
C VAL A 108 -8.33 12.19 7.03
N ASP A 109 -8.39 11.27 8.00
CA ASP A 109 -9.52 10.34 8.16
C ASP A 109 -10.84 11.09 8.40
N GLY A 110 -11.94 10.55 7.84
CA GLY A 110 -13.24 11.20 7.84
C GLY A 110 -13.49 12.08 6.60
N MET A 111 -12.47 12.61 5.96
CA MET A 111 -12.60 13.24 4.64
C MET A 111 -12.67 12.20 3.52
N ALA A 112 -12.22 11.00 3.78
CA ALA A 112 -12.35 9.81 2.93
C ALA A 112 -13.79 9.50 2.46
N ASN A 113 -14.82 10.04 3.12
CA ASN A 113 -16.23 9.91 2.71
C ASN A 113 -16.68 10.97 1.69
N ASN A 114 -15.82 11.92 1.34
CA ASN A 114 -16.10 12.90 0.30
C ASN A 114 -15.63 12.33 -1.06
N SER A 115 -16.57 12.09 -1.97
CA SER A 115 -16.30 11.49 -3.29
C SER A 115 -15.27 12.26 -4.15
N ASN A 116 -14.98 13.51 -3.81
CA ASN A 116 -13.97 14.33 -4.48
C ASN A 116 -12.56 14.14 -3.88
N PHE A 117 -12.44 13.47 -2.73
CA PHE A 117 -11.17 13.33 -2.01
C PHE A 117 -10.25 12.26 -2.60
N ASP A 118 -10.81 11.21 -3.18
CA ASP A 118 -10.03 10.12 -3.80
C ASP A 118 -9.46 10.46 -5.17
N SER A 119 -9.91 11.53 -5.81
CA SER A 119 -9.63 11.84 -7.21
C SER A 119 -8.49 12.83 -7.44
N GLY A 120 -7.83 13.33 -6.38
CA GLY A 120 -6.77 14.33 -6.53
C GLY A 120 -5.50 13.72 -7.15
N GLU A 121 -5.05 14.29 -8.24
CA GLU A 121 -3.75 14.03 -8.84
C GLU A 121 -2.80 15.18 -8.54
N PRO A 122 -1.55 14.93 -8.15
CA PRO A 122 -0.58 15.99 -7.96
C PRO A 122 -0.15 16.61 -9.30
N PRO A 123 0.60 17.74 -9.25
CA PRO A 123 1.11 18.37 -10.47
C PRO A 123 1.96 17.42 -11.30
N LEU A 124 1.87 17.53 -12.63
CA LEU A 124 2.77 16.80 -13.52
C LEU A 124 4.24 17.05 -13.14
N PRO A 125 5.12 16.07 -13.27
CA PRO A 125 4.90 14.79 -13.98
C PRO A 125 4.31 13.64 -13.14
N TYR A 126 3.97 13.88 -11.86
CA TYR A 126 3.40 12.86 -10.98
C TYR A 126 1.95 12.57 -11.37
N HIS A 127 1.71 11.39 -11.95
CA HIS A 127 0.38 10.99 -12.42
C HIS A 127 0.28 9.47 -12.56
N GLY A 128 -0.72 8.86 -11.94
CA GLY A 128 -1.08 7.45 -12.13
C GLY A 128 -0.24 6.41 -11.37
N ASN A 129 1.04 6.68 -11.05
CA ASN A 129 1.91 5.73 -10.34
C ASN A 129 1.75 5.86 -8.82
N VAL A 130 0.59 5.48 -8.33
CA VAL A 130 0.17 5.60 -6.93
C VAL A 130 -0.77 4.46 -6.55
N THR A 131 -0.83 4.17 -5.26
CA THR A 131 -1.84 3.31 -4.64
C THR A 131 -2.84 4.15 -3.83
N ASP A 132 -3.24 3.65 -2.69
CA ASP A 132 -4.21 4.26 -1.80
C ASP A 132 -3.66 5.49 -1.07
N TYR A 133 -4.56 6.23 -0.41
CA TYR A 133 -4.17 7.26 0.55
C TYR A 133 -3.70 6.65 1.86
N ILE A 134 -2.73 7.29 2.49
CA ILE A 134 -2.45 7.12 3.92
C ILE A 134 -3.28 8.16 4.67
N TRP A 135 -4.10 7.72 5.62
CA TRP A 135 -4.99 8.60 6.36
C TRP A 135 -4.44 8.95 7.74
N GLU A 136 -4.23 10.25 8.00
CA GLU A 136 -4.00 10.75 9.36
C GLU A 136 -5.27 10.57 10.17
N LYS A 137 -5.23 9.72 11.19
CA LYS A 137 -6.40 9.38 12.01
C LYS A 137 -6.67 10.46 13.06
N ASN A 138 -7.95 10.78 13.26
CA ASN A 138 -8.38 11.85 14.18
C ASN A 138 -8.33 11.46 15.66
N SER A 139 -8.08 10.19 15.99
CA SER A 139 -7.93 9.71 17.36
C SER A 139 -6.59 9.00 17.51
N ALA A 140 -6.07 8.94 18.76
CA ALA A 140 -4.95 8.07 19.10
C ALA A 140 -5.39 6.59 19.01
N ASP A 141 -5.85 6.19 17.84
CA ASP A 141 -6.25 4.84 17.50
C ASP A 141 -5.00 4.01 17.25
N ASP A 142 -4.92 2.84 17.84
CA ASP A 142 -3.83 1.88 17.68
C ASP A 142 -3.59 1.47 16.22
N GLY A 143 -4.55 1.74 15.33
CA GLY A 143 -4.46 1.46 13.90
C GLY A 143 -3.63 2.44 13.06
N GLN A 144 -3.07 3.54 13.61
CA GLN A 144 -2.31 4.52 12.80
C GLN A 144 -1.03 3.92 12.21
N ILE A 145 -0.31 3.11 12.99
CA ILE A 145 0.91 2.44 12.51
C ILE A 145 0.57 1.45 11.39
N GLY A 146 -0.50 0.66 11.58
CA GLY A 146 -1.00 -0.26 10.56
C GLY A 146 -1.31 0.45 9.26
N GLU A 147 -2.10 1.53 9.32
CA GLU A 147 -2.46 2.38 8.18
C GLU A 147 -1.24 2.86 7.39
N VAL A 148 -0.21 3.35 8.07
CA VAL A 148 1.01 3.88 7.42
C VAL A 148 1.84 2.77 6.81
N ILE A 149 2.12 1.70 7.55
CA ILE A 149 2.97 0.60 7.07
C ILE A 149 2.30 -0.14 5.90
N GLU A 150 0.99 -0.41 6.00
CA GLU A 150 0.21 -1.05 4.95
C GLU A 150 0.33 -0.30 3.61
N HIS A 151 -0.02 0.97 3.61
CA HIS A 151 -0.08 1.75 2.37
C HIS A 151 1.31 2.12 1.81
N LEU A 152 2.33 2.25 2.67
CA LEU A 152 3.71 2.35 2.19
C LEU A 152 4.16 1.04 1.53
N LEU A 153 3.83 -0.13 2.08
CA LEU A 153 4.14 -1.42 1.47
C LEU A 153 3.35 -1.65 0.18
N HIS A 154 2.10 -1.17 0.07
CA HIS A 154 1.35 -1.18 -1.19
C HIS A 154 2.09 -0.40 -2.28
N THR A 155 2.59 0.79 -1.97
CA THR A 155 3.39 1.58 -2.92
C THR A 155 4.70 0.88 -3.28
N VAL A 156 5.39 0.28 -2.31
CA VAL A 156 6.62 -0.50 -2.53
C VAL A 156 6.39 -1.66 -3.49
N THR A 157 5.38 -2.47 -3.24
CA THR A 157 5.17 -3.75 -3.94
C THR A 157 4.39 -3.58 -5.22
N ASN A 158 3.23 -2.95 -5.14
CA ASN A 158 2.28 -2.87 -6.24
C ASN A 158 2.59 -1.78 -7.28
N VAL A 159 3.50 -0.85 -6.94
CA VAL A 159 3.98 0.16 -7.89
C VAL A 159 5.46 -0.03 -8.18
N VAL A 160 6.36 0.14 -7.19
CA VAL A 160 7.78 0.19 -7.51
C VAL A 160 8.34 -1.18 -7.88
N PHE A 161 8.02 -2.27 -7.16
CA PHE A 161 8.47 -3.61 -7.56
C PHE A 161 7.82 -4.07 -8.86
N TYR A 162 6.53 -3.78 -9.07
CA TYR A 162 5.84 -4.05 -10.34
C TYR A 162 6.57 -3.39 -11.53
N LEU A 163 6.96 -2.12 -11.41
CA LEU A 163 7.68 -1.40 -12.46
C LEU A 163 9.14 -1.84 -12.58
N ALA A 164 9.81 -2.08 -11.45
CA ALA A 164 11.21 -2.46 -11.44
C ALA A 164 11.47 -3.92 -11.85
N TYR A 165 10.58 -4.84 -11.51
CA TYR A 165 10.73 -6.29 -11.69
C TYR A 165 9.48 -6.92 -12.33
N PRO A 166 9.03 -6.47 -13.51
CA PRO A 166 7.73 -6.85 -14.07
C PRO A 166 7.59 -8.36 -14.35
N ASN A 167 8.68 -9.10 -14.54
CA ASN A 167 8.58 -10.55 -14.76
C ASN A 167 8.17 -11.32 -13.50
N ASP A 168 8.45 -10.78 -12.32
CA ASP A 168 8.25 -11.46 -11.05
C ASP A 168 7.17 -10.80 -10.19
N TRP A 169 6.84 -9.52 -10.45
CA TRP A 169 5.89 -8.73 -9.67
C TRP A 169 4.65 -8.28 -10.47
N ASP A 170 4.42 -8.83 -11.66
CA ASP A 170 3.20 -8.57 -12.42
C ASP A 170 2.02 -9.36 -11.85
N TYR A 171 1.09 -8.66 -11.20
CA TYR A 171 -0.13 -9.25 -10.63
C TYR A 171 -1.12 -9.78 -11.68
N ASN A 172 -0.96 -9.44 -12.96
CA ASN A 172 -1.78 -9.95 -14.06
C ASN A 172 -1.15 -11.15 -14.77
N ASP A 173 0.14 -11.44 -14.51
CA ASP A 173 0.77 -12.67 -14.97
C ASP A 173 0.62 -13.77 -13.91
N SER A 174 -0.21 -14.76 -14.19
CA SER A 174 -0.43 -15.90 -13.31
C SER A 174 0.81 -16.77 -13.04
N TYR A 175 1.90 -16.55 -13.80
CA TYR A 175 3.18 -17.25 -13.65
C TYR A 175 4.25 -16.38 -13.01
N SER A 176 3.97 -15.14 -12.71
CA SER A 176 4.87 -14.29 -11.94
C SER A 176 5.13 -14.86 -10.54
N ALA A 177 6.29 -14.56 -9.97
CA ALA A 177 6.64 -15.09 -8.65
C ALA A 177 5.64 -14.65 -7.55
N ILE A 178 5.17 -13.40 -7.63
CA ILE A 178 4.17 -12.88 -6.66
C ILE A 178 2.82 -13.60 -6.80
N SER A 179 2.34 -13.84 -8.04
CA SER A 179 1.08 -14.55 -8.27
C SER A 179 1.17 -15.99 -7.80
N LEU A 180 2.26 -16.69 -8.10
CA LEU A 180 2.48 -18.06 -7.65
C LEU A 180 2.54 -18.18 -6.12
N ALA A 181 3.24 -17.25 -5.46
CA ALA A 181 3.33 -17.21 -4.01
C ALA A 181 1.97 -16.90 -3.35
N MET A 182 1.19 -15.98 -3.92
CA MET A 182 -0.17 -15.70 -3.45
C MET A 182 -1.08 -16.92 -3.58
N HIS A 183 -1.07 -17.57 -4.74
CA HIS A 183 -1.89 -18.77 -4.94
C HIS A 183 -1.49 -19.92 -4.02
N GLU A 184 -0.19 -20.09 -3.72
CA GLU A 184 0.25 -21.05 -2.69
C GLU A 184 -0.45 -20.79 -1.35
N ALA A 185 -0.53 -19.54 -0.92
CA ALA A 185 -1.14 -19.16 0.36
C ALA A 185 -2.67 -19.37 0.34
N ILE A 186 -3.33 -19.05 -0.76
CA ILE A 186 -4.78 -19.28 -0.95
C ILE A 186 -5.10 -20.79 -0.94
N ASP A 187 -4.36 -21.58 -1.72
CA ASP A 187 -4.58 -23.03 -1.84
C ASP A 187 -4.36 -23.77 -0.52
N LYS A 188 -3.47 -23.25 0.33
CA LYS A 188 -3.22 -23.80 1.68
C LYS A 188 -4.20 -23.26 2.73
N GLY A 189 -5.11 -22.37 2.36
CA GLY A 189 -6.06 -21.73 3.28
C GLY A 189 -5.40 -20.81 4.31
N ILE A 190 -4.21 -20.29 3.99
CA ILE A 190 -3.46 -19.35 4.83
C ILE A 190 -3.88 -17.91 4.53
N TYR A 191 -4.22 -17.60 3.28
CA TYR A 191 -4.72 -16.31 2.85
C TYR A 191 -6.18 -16.43 2.40
N ASP A 192 -7.10 -15.76 3.11
CA ASP A 192 -8.53 -15.73 2.79
C ASP A 192 -8.85 -14.49 1.93
N VAL A 193 -9.19 -14.73 0.68
CA VAL A 193 -9.56 -13.68 -0.29
C VAL A 193 -11.07 -13.46 -0.41
N SER A 194 -11.88 -14.08 0.44
CA SER A 194 -13.36 -14.01 0.36
C SER A 194 -13.92 -12.59 0.53
N SER A 195 -13.15 -11.70 1.21
CA SER A 195 -13.51 -10.28 1.36
C SER A 195 -13.46 -9.49 0.06
N TYR A 196 -12.85 -10.03 -1.01
CA TYR A 196 -12.68 -9.40 -2.32
C TYR A 196 -13.57 -10.01 -3.41
N ASP A 197 -14.52 -10.87 -3.05
CA ASP A 197 -15.38 -11.60 -3.99
C ASP A 197 -16.20 -10.69 -4.92
N ASP A 198 -16.54 -9.49 -4.46
CA ASP A 198 -17.27 -8.49 -5.24
C ASP A 198 -16.39 -7.81 -6.33
N LEU A 199 -15.07 -8.00 -6.31
CA LEU A 199 -14.17 -7.52 -7.36
C LEU A 199 -13.99 -8.52 -8.50
N LYS A 200 -14.45 -9.76 -8.37
CA LYS A 200 -14.23 -10.85 -9.35
C LYS A 200 -14.77 -10.58 -10.76
N ASP A 201 -15.70 -9.63 -10.90
CA ASP A 201 -16.20 -9.19 -12.21
C ASP A 201 -15.17 -8.35 -12.99
N ASP A 202 -14.10 -7.87 -12.32
CA ASP A 202 -13.00 -7.11 -12.90
C ASP A 202 -11.68 -7.80 -12.52
N ASN A 203 -11.22 -8.71 -13.37
CA ASN A 203 -10.06 -9.55 -13.10
C ASN A 203 -8.79 -8.73 -12.79
N ASP A 204 -8.57 -7.63 -13.54
CA ASP A 204 -7.37 -6.80 -13.34
C ASP A 204 -7.39 -6.15 -11.95
N LEU A 205 -8.54 -5.63 -11.55
CA LEU A 205 -8.71 -5.03 -10.23
C LEU A 205 -8.63 -6.08 -9.12
N TYR A 206 -9.28 -7.24 -9.31
CA TYR A 206 -9.23 -8.34 -8.36
C TYR A 206 -7.78 -8.80 -8.13
N ASN A 207 -7.05 -9.09 -9.21
CA ASN A 207 -5.66 -9.52 -9.13
C ASN A 207 -4.79 -8.45 -8.46
N LYS A 208 -4.96 -7.19 -8.85
CA LYS A 208 -4.22 -6.08 -8.27
C LYS A 208 -4.41 -5.99 -6.76
N ILE A 209 -5.65 -5.99 -6.29
CA ILE A 209 -5.97 -5.80 -4.87
C ILE A 209 -5.56 -7.02 -4.05
N THR A 210 -5.91 -8.23 -4.50
CA THR A 210 -5.54 -9.45 -3.73
C THR A 210 -4.03 -9.65 -3.65
N THR A 211 -3.29 -9.32 -4.70
CA THR A 211 -1.82 -9.39 -4.70
C THR A 211 -1.20 -8.32 -3.80
N GLN A 212 -1.77 -7.11 -3.80
CA GLN A 212 -1.36 -6.00 -2.94
C GLN A 212 -1.46 -6.37 -1.46
N GLU A 213 -2.60 -6.90 -1.05
CA GLU A 213 -2.84 -7.33 0.33
C GLU A 213 -1.98 -8.53 0.71
N TYR A 214 -1.86 -9.52 -0.18
CA TYR A 214 -0.97 -10.65 0.04
C TYR A 214 0.48 -10.21 0.31
N ALA A 215 1.01 -9.32 -0.53
CA ALA A 215 2.39 -8.82 -0.38
C ALA A 215 2.58 -8.09 0.95
N TYR A 216 1.61 -7.30 1.37
CA TYR A 216 1.61 -6.64 2.67
C TYR A 216 1.66 -7.67 3.81
N TRP A 217 0.76 -8.65 3.84
CA TRP A 217 0.71 -9.67 4.89
C TRP A 217 1.99 -10.52 4.94
N LEU A 218 2.51 -10.91 3.79
CA LEU A 218 3.78 -11.65 3.69
C LEU A 218 4.93 -10.88 4.34
N ILE A 219 5.09 -9.60 3.96
CA ILE A 219 6.18 -8.76 4.48
C ILE A 219 5.99 -8.51 5.97
N LEU A 220 4.77 -8.26 6.42
CA LEU A 220 4.46 -8.04 7.82
C LEU A 220 4.82 -9.26 8.67
N ALA A 221 4.51 -10.48 8.19
CA ALA A 221 4.88 -11.74 8.83
C ALA A 221 6.41 -11.94 8.86
N GLU A 222 7.09 -11.75 7.73
CA GLU A 222 8.55 -11.85 7.64
C GLU A 222 9.29 -10.84 8.52
N TRP A 223 8.68 -9.69 8.79
CA TRP A 223 9.20 -8.70 9.73
C TRP A 223 8.81 -8.96 11.18
N ASN A 224 7.90 -9.93 11.42
CA ASN A 224 7.27 -10.13 12.73
C ASN A 224 6.64 -8.82 13.28
N TYR A 225 5.85 -8.15 12.47
CA TYR A 225 5.36 -6.77 12.71
C TYR A 225 3.90 -6.69 13.13
N PHE A 226 3.16 -7.80 13.19
CA PHE A 226 1.73 -7.79 13.54
C PHE A 226 1.45 -7.05 14.86
N GLY A 227 2.24 -7.33 15.91
CA GLY A 227 2.00 -6.75 17.24
C GLY A 227 2.21 -5.24 17.36
N ILE A 228 2.87 -4.57 16.38
CA ILE A 228 2.99 -3.11 16.40
C ILE A 228 2.05 -2.40 15.45
N THR A 229 1.56 -3.09 14.42
CA THR A 229 0.55 -2.54 13.49
C THR A 229 -0.85 -2.63 14.08
N ASP A 230 -1.09 -3.65 14.92
CA ASP A 230 -2.31 -3.79 15.70
C ASP A 230 -1.97 -4.45 17.05
N LYS A 231 -2.06 -3.70 18.15
CA LYS A 231 -1.75 -4.19 19.51
C LYS A 231 -2.64 -5.35 19.94
N SER A 232 -3.84 -5.48 19.37
CA SER A 232 -4.72 -6.62 19.63
C SER A 232 -4.12 -7.94 19.11
N MET A 233 -3.14 -7.85 18.21
CA MET A 233 -2.45 -8.97 17.59
C MET A 233 -1.06 -9.23 18.20
N ASP A 234 -0.67 -8.50 19.25
CA ASP A 234 0.61 -8.70 19.93
C ASP A 234 0.68 -10.14 20.49
N GLY A 235 1.70 -10.89 20.07
CA GLY A 235 1.87 -12.31 20.39
C GLY A 235 0.94 -13.28 19.64
N MET A 236 0.16 -12.80 18.68
CA MET A 236 -0.62 -13.65 17.78
C MET A 236 0.17 -13.98 16.51
N SER A 237 -0.13 -15.13 15.93
CA SER A 237 0.39 -15.58 14.65
C SER A 237 -0.66 -15.27 13.58
N GLY A 238 -0.53 -14.09 12.94
CA GLY A 238 -1.46 -13.66 11.89
C GLY A 238 -2.84 -13.17 12.38
N ASN A 239 -3.79 -13.10 11.47
CA ASN A 239 -5.18 -12.67 11.70
C ASN A 239 -6.19 -13.54 10.93
N GLU A 240 -7.48 -13.15 10.91
CA GLU A 240 -8.54 -13.91 10.21
C GLU A 240 -8.31 -13.99 8.69
N GLU A 241 -7.62 -13.03 8.08
CA GLU A 241 -7.36 -12.96 6.64
C GLU A 241 -6.04 -13.66 6.25
N PHE A 242 -5.02 -13.56 7.11
CA PHE A 242 -3.71 -14.19 6.91
C PHE A 242 -3.27 -14.83 8.23
N ILE A 243 -3.41 -16.15 8.34
CA ILE A 243 -3.44 -16.86 9.62
C ILE A 243 -2.08 -17.18 10.23
N ILE A 244 -0.97 -16.84 9.57
CA ILE A 244 0.40 -17.00 10.09
C ILE A 244 1.10 -15.65 10.15
N GLY A 245 2.02 -15.46 11.10
CA GLY A 245 2.54 -14.11 11.38
C GLY A 245 4.01 -14.02 11.73
N THR A 246 4.77 -15.12 11.56
CA THR A 246 6.21 -15.14 11.86
C THR A 246 7.04 -15.62 10.68
N PRO A 247 8.32 -15.22 10.58
CA PRO A 247 9.23 -15.69 9.53
C PRO A 247 9.36 -17.21 9.50
N GLU A 248 9.36 -17.86 10.67
CA GLU A 248 9.48 -19.31 10.79
C GLU A 248 8.24 -20.03 10.24
N GLU A 249 7.05 -19.45 10.41
CA GLU A 249 5.81 -19.98 9.85
C GLU A 249 5.77 -19.80 8.34
N ILE A 250 6.23 -18.64 7.83
CA ILE A 250 6.33 -18.38 6.38
C ILE A 250 7.30 -19.40 5.74
N ASP A 251 8.52 -19.53 6.24
CA ASP A 251 9.52 -20.48 5.72
C ASP A 251 8.97 -21.92 5.69
N ALA A 252 8.29 -22.33 6.77
CA ALA A 252 7.76 -23.70 6.89
C ALA A 252 6.53 -23.96 6.01
N GLN A 253 5.66 -22.98 5.82
CA GLN A 253 4.33 -23.18 5.23
C GLN A 253 4.15 -22.53 3.85
N LEU A 254 4.88 -21.46 3.54
CA LEU A 254 4.80 -20.71 2.29
C LEU A 254 6.19 -20.55 1.64
N PRO A 255 6.84 -21.64 1.22
CA PRO A 255 8.19 -21.58 0.66
C PRO A 255 8.32 -20.67 -0.57
N LEU A 256 7.28 -20.53 -1.41
CA LEU A 256 7.31 -19.59 -2.54
C LEU A 256 7.27 -18.14 -2.04
N GLY A 257 6.44 -17.84 -1.04
CA GLY A 257 6.38 -16.54 -0.39
C GLY A 257 7.70 -16.18 0.30
N HIS A 258 8.27 -17.10 1.06
CA HIS A 258 9.58 -16.94 1.70
C HIS A 258 10.69 -16.64 0.66
N GLN A 259 10.73 -17.42 -0.43
CA GLN A 259 11.70 -17.20 -1.49
C GLN A 259 11.53 -15.84 -2.16
N LEU A 260 10.31 -15.44 -2.46
CA LEU A 260 10.01 -14.11 -3.02
C LEU A 260 10.50 -12.97 -2.10
N TYR A 261 10.23 -13.09 -0.79
CA TYR A 261 10.73 -12.14 0.21
C TYR A 261 12.27 -12.08 0.21
N LYS A 262 12.94 -13.23 0.24
CA LYS A 262 14.41 -13.35 0.25
C LYS A 262 15.07 -12.82 -1.01
N ASP A 263 14.45 -13.01 -2.18
CA ASP A 263 15.03 -12.63 -3.47
C ASP A 263 14.82 -11.16 -3.80
N TYR A 264 13.76 -10.53 -3.29
CA TYR A 264 13.40 -9.15 -3.64
C TYR A 264 13.32 -8.23 -2.43
N VAL A 265 12.44 -8.52 -1.48
CA VAL A 265 12.13 -7.58 -0.39
C VAL A 265 13.36 -7.39 0.51
N GLU A 266 13.95 -8.48 0.99
CA GLU A 266 15.14 -8.44 1.86
C GLU A 266 16.37 -7.84 1.16
N LYS A 267 16.42 -7.90 -0.20
CA LYS A 267 17.52 -7.30 -0.97
C LYS A 267 17.39 -5.79 -1.13
N VAL A 268 16.20 -5.26 -0.99
CA VAL A 268 15.90 -3.83 -1.20
C VAL A 268 15.60 -3.12 0.12
N LEU A 269 14.75 -3.73 0.95
CA LEU A 269 14.29 -3.16 2.22
C LEU A 269 15.00 -3.78 3.42
N SER A 270 15.06 -3.02 4.48
CA SER A 270 15.41 -3.48 5.83
C SER A 270 14.16 -3.52 6.70
N ILE A 271 14.14 -4.37 7.70
CA ILE A 271 13.11 -4.35 8.74
C ILE A 271 13.23 -3.02 9.50
N PRO A 272 12.20 -2.17 9.54
CA PRO A 272 12.25 -0.92 10.28
C PRO A 272 12.43 -1.15 11.78
N ASN A 273 13.04 -0.20 12.48
CA ASN A 273 13.17 -0.30 13.93
C ASN A 273 11.79 -0.10 14.60
N LYS A 274 11.30 -1.14 15.30
CA LYS A 274 9.97 -1.14 15.95
C LYS A 274 9.77 0.03 16.90
N GLN A 275 10.77 0.32 17.76
CA GLN A 275 10.67 1.41 18.73
C GLN A 275 10.64 2.77 18.04
N LYS A 276 11.41 2.92 16.95
CA LYS A 276 11.37 4.14 16.13
C LYS A 276 9.98 4.34 15.53
N ILE A 277 9.42 3.32 14.86
CA ILE A 277 8.08 3.39 14.27
C ILE A 277 7.02 3.74 15.31
N VAL A 278 6.99 3.05 16.46
CA VAL A 278 6.07 3.36 17.58
C VAL A 278 6.22 4.78 18.09
N SER A 279 7.45 5.36 18.04
CA SER A 279 7.68 6.73 18.50
C SER A 279 7.23 7.81 17.51
N LEU A 280 6.96 7.46 16.25
CA LEU A 280 6.48 8.39 15.24
C LEU A 280 4.96 8.60 15.32
N PHE A 281 4.23 7.57 15.74
CA PHE A 281 2.77 7.52 15.75
C PHE A 281 2.23 7.11 17.12
#